data_67dcdc64d6f724bd4a5d826421b5a7ee
#
_entry.id   67dcdc64d6f724bd4a5d826421b5a7ee
#
_cell.length_a   1.000
_cell.length_b   1.000
_cell.length_c   1.000
_cell.angle_alpha   90.00
_cell.angle_beta   90.00
_cell.angle_gamma   90.00
#
_symmetry.space_group_name_H-M   'P 1'
#
loop_
_entity.id
_entity.type
_entity.pdbx_description
1 polymer ?
#
loop_
_entity_poly.entity_id
_entity_poly.type
_entity_poly.pdbx_seq_one_letter_code
_entity_poly.pdbx_strand_id
1 'polypeptide(L)'
;GMKYELYDYGRFLHQIGNQGFEVNREHFYSYFANLHYETYDNAYFPSRGVKFHGTYSVNTDNFLEYKDDTPFSIVSGSFEGVVPITERFSILPAVHGRMIFGKNIPFSKMNIMGGDIMERYMPEQLPFAGTTDVEPMDNSLLIGAMKFRQRIGNIHYLTFTGNYALSSHKIKNILKEKNMFGCAITYGMDSMFGPLEATLNYTNHSDNVGFYINLGYKF
;
A
#
# COMPACT_ATOMS: atom_id res chain seq x y z
N GLY A 1 -11.97 3.54 17.42
CA GLY A 1 -13.26 3.32 16.75
C GLY A 1 -13.64 1.86 16.67
N MET A 2 -14.86 1.62 16.23
CA MET A 2 -15.40 0.29 15.94
C MET A 2 -16.01 0.31 14.54
N LYS A 3 -15.82 -0.77 13.77
CA LYS A 3 -16.33 -0.92 12.41
C LYS A 3 -16.94 -2.32 12.25
N TYR A 4 -18.05 -2.40 11.53
CA TYR A 4 -18.61 -3.66 11.05
C TYR A 4 -18.38 -3.79 9.56
N GLU A 5 -17.88 -4.92 9.11
CA GLU A 5 -17.60 -5.21 7.70
C GLU A 5 -18.25 -6.54 7.31
N LEU A 6 -18.85 -6.56 6.14
CA LEU A 6 -19.44 -7.75 5.52
C LEU A 6 -18.82 -7.93 4.14
N TYR A 7 -18.21 -9.08 3.89
CA TYR A 7 -17.66 -9.46 2.59
C TYR A 7 -18.50 -10.57 1.97
N ASP A 8 -18.93 -10.39 0.73
CA ASP A 8 -19.65 -11.38 -0.05
C ASP A 8 -18.84 -11.77 -1.27
N TYR A 9 -18.27 -12.97 -1.27
CA TYR A 9 -17.42 -13.49 -2.34
C TYR A 9 -18.20 -14.21 -3.46
N GLY A 10 -19.51 -14.36 -3.34
CA GLY A 10 -20.31 -15.16 -4.26
C GLY A 10 -20.18 -14.78 -5.74
N ARG A 11 -20.10 -13.48 -6.05
CA ARG A 11 -19.91 -13.01 -7.42
C ARG A 11 -18.47 -13.24 -7.92
N PHE A 12 -17.49 -13.03 -7.08
CA PHE A 12 -16.08 -13.21 -7.41
C PHE A 12 -15.74 -14.67 -7.69
N LEU A 13 -16.20 -15.58 -6.84
CA LEU A 13 -16.01 -17.02 -6.99
C LEU A 13 -16.68 -17.57 -8.26
N HIS A 14 -17.81 -17.00 -8.65
CA HIS A 14 -18.49 -17.39 -9.90
C HIS A 14 -17.69 -16.99 -11.15
N GLN A 15 -16.93 -15.90 -11.10
CA GLN A 15 -16.11 -15.42 -12.21
C GLN A 15 -14.81 -16.21 -12.39
N ILE A 16 -14.19 -16.71 -11.31
CA ILE A 16 -12.93 -17.47 -11.36
C ILE A 16 -13.10 -18.98 -11.44
N GLY A 17 -14.36 -19.46 -11.60
CA GLY A 17 -14.66 -20.90 -11.70
C GLY A 17 -14.44 -21.63 -10.39
N ASN A 18 -15.50 -21.96 -9.71
CA ASN A 18 -15.72 -22.70 -8.45
C ASN A 18 -14.56 -23.63 -7.97
N GLN A 19 -13.35 -23.10 -7.78
CA GLN A 19 -12.21 -23.87 -7.30
C GLN A 19 -12.14 -23.86 -5.78
N GLY A 20 -13.01 -24.65 -5.13
CA GLY A 20 -12.78 -25.13 -3.76
C GLY A 20 -12.89 -24.14 -2.59
N PHE A 21 -13.44 -22.94 -2.79
CA PHE A 21 -13.69 -22.00 -1.70
C PHE A 21 -15.09 -22.22 -1.11
N GLU A 22 -15.16 -22.73 0.10
CA GLU A 22 -16.45 -22.97 0.78
C GLU A 22 -17.09 -21.72 1.40
N VAL A 23 -16.39 -20.58 1.45
CA VAL A 23 -16.84 -19.38 2.18
C VAL A 23 -17.43 -18.36 1.21
N ASN A 24 -18.76 -18.24 1.23
CA ASN A 24 -19.48 -17.25 0.42
C ASN A 24 -19.59 -15.87 1.09
N ARG A 25 -19.55 -15.81 2.40
CA ARG A 25 -19.69 -14.55 3.19
C ARG A 25 -18.82 -14.59 4.43
N GLU A 26 -18.18 -13.47 4.73
CA GLU A 26 -17.45 -13.25 5.98
C GLU A 26 -17.87 -11.90 6.57
N HIS A 27 -17.94 -11.83 7.90
CA HIS A 27 -18.21 -10.58 8.62
C HIS A 27 -17.21 -10.39 9.76
N PHE A 28 -16.93 -9.12 10.06
CA PHE A 28 -15.99 -8.74 11.10
C PHE A 28 -16.53 -7.58 11.94
N TYR A 29 -16.28 -7.66 13.23
CA TYR A 29 -16.30 -6.53 14.14
C TYR A 29 -14.86 -6.12 14.41
N SER A 30 -14.46 -4.95 13.94
CA SER A 30 -13.10 -4.45 14.06
C SER A 30 -13.05 -3.32 15.07
N TYR A 31 -12.23 -3.47 16.10
CA TYR A 31 -11.86 -2.40 17.02
C TYR A 31 -10.55 -1.82 16.54
N PHE A 32 -10.49 -0.51 16.32
CA PHE A 32 -9.30 0.11 15.73
C PHE A 32 -8.90 1.44 16.39
N ALA A 33 -7.62 1.73 16.32
CA ALA A 33 -7.03 3.03 16.63
C ALA A 33 -6.21 3.49 15.44
N ASN A 34 -6.43 4.76 15.02
CA ASN A 34 -5.68 5.39 13.94
C ASN A 34 -4.94 6.60 14.48
N LEU A 35 -3.70 6.77 14.00
CA LEU A 35 -2.90 7.97 14.22
C LEU A 35 -2.48 8.51 12.85
N HIS A 36 -2.83 9.77 12.58
CA HIS A 36 -2.45 10.47 11.37
C HIS A 36 -1.78 11.80 11.74
N TYR A 37 -0.63 12.05 11.11
CA TYR A 37 0.11 13.29 11.24
C TYR A 37 0.69 13.69 9.89
N GLU A 38 0.41 14.90 9.43
CA GLU A 38 0.87 15.41 8.14
C GLU A 38 1.23 16.88 8.22
N THR A 39 2.38 17.22 7.62
CA THR A 39 2.91 18.58 7.54
C THR A 39 3.32 18.98 6.12
N TYR A 40 2.83 18.26 5.11
CA TYR A 40 3.12 18.59 3.72
C TYR A 40 2.61 19.96 3.34
N ASP A 41 3.44 20.72 2.60
CA ASP A 41 3.09 22.02 2.05
C ASP A 41 2.19 21.93 0.80
N ASN A 42 2.19 20.80 0.12
CA ASN A 42 1.35 20.51 -1.03
C ASN A 42 0.92 19.03 -1.00
N ALA A 43 -0.33 18.75 -1.32
CA ALA A 43 -0.88 17.40 -1.21
C ALA A 43 -0.32 16.41 -2.28
N TYR A 44 0.06 16.91 -3.45
CA TYR A 44 0.44 16.07 -4.58
C TYR A 44 1.93 16.11 -4.89
N PHE A 45 2.52 17.29 -4.87
CA PHE A 45 3.95 17.50 -5.13
C PHE A 45 4.60 18.25 -3.96
N PRO A 46 4.60 17.65 -2.74
CA PRO A 46 5.15 18.33 -1.58
C PRO A 46 6.62 18.66 -1.77
N SER A 47 7.02 19.88 -1.38
CA SER A 47 8.41 20.31 -1.41
C SER A 47 9.12 20.14 -0.06
N ARG A 48 8.35 19.98 1.01
CA ARG A 48 8.83 19.77 2.38
C ARG A 48 7.76 19.15 3.27
N GLY A 49 8.17 18.63 4.41
CA GLY A 49 7.29 18.08 5.42
C GLY A 49 7.41 16.57 5.55
N VAL A 50 6.58 16.03 6.42
CA VAL A 50 6.48 14.59 6.72
C VAL A 50 5.03 14.19 6.81
N LYS A 51 4.76 12.93 6.50
CA LYS A 51 3.46 12.29 6.68
C LYS A 51 3.67 10.98 7.41
N PHE A 52 2.89 10.76 8.45
CA PHE A 52 2.84 9.52 9.20
C PHE A 52 1.40 9.05 9.30
N HIS A 53 1.17 7.78 9.04
CA HIS A 53 -0.08 7.10 9.28
C HIS A 53 0.18 5.81 10.03
N GLY A 54 -0.56 5.51 11.07
CA GLY A 54 -0.47 4.29 11.84
C GLY A 54 -1.85 3.78 12.22
N THR A 55 -2.09 2.47 12.04
CA THR A 55 -3.35 1.82 12.39
C THR A 55 -3.06 0.56 13.18
N TYR A 56 -3.82 0.35 14.23
CA TYR A 56 -3.92 -0.92 14.94
C TYR A 56 -5.37 -1.37 14.96
N SER A 57 -5.64 -2.62 14.61
CA SER A 57 -6.98 -3.20 14.71
C SER A 57 -6.97 -4.60 15.29
N VAL A 58 -8.04 -4.91 16.03
CA VAL A 58 -8.39 -6.26 16.50
C VAL A 58 -9.70 -6.64 15.84
N ASN A 59 -9.75 -7.81 15.23
CA ASN A 59 -10.86 -8.25 14.40
C ASN A 59 -11.46 -9.55 14.96
N THR A 60 -12.79 -9.56 15.09
CA THR A 60 -13.58 -10.65 15.68
C THR A 60 -14.78 -10.94 14.78
N ASP A 61 -15.45 -12.07 14.93
CA ASP A 61 -16.74 -12.36 14.28
C ASP A 61 -17.92 -12.28 15.26
N ASN A 62 -17.67 -12.38 16.57
CA ASN A 62 -18.67 -12.42 17.63
C ASN A 62 -18.39 -11.44 18.79
N PHE A 63 -17.59 -10.38 18.57
CA PHE A 63 -17.10 -9.39 19.53
C PHE A 63 -15.96 -9.85 20.45
N LEU A 64 -15.72 -11.15 20.61
CA LEU A 64 -14.72 -11.71 21.52
C LEU A 64 -13.71 -12.60 20.82
N GLU A 65 -14.15 -13.40 19.86
CA GLU A 65 -13.38 -14.45 19.18
C GLU A 65 -13.43 -14.28 17.66
N TYR A 66 -12.66 -15.07 16.95
CA TYR A 66 -12.72 -15.22 15.52
C TYR A 66 -12.62 -16.69 15.13
N LYS A 67 -13.70 -17.26 14.53
CA LYS A 67 -13.81 -18.67 14.13
C LYS A 67 -13.44 -19.61 15.29
N ASP A 68 -14.04 -19.41 16.46
CA ASP A 68 -13.82 -20.18 17.70
C ASP A 68 -12.34 -20.18 18.17
N ASP A 69 -11.56 -19.17 17.78
CA ASP A 69 -10.16 -18.98 18.19
C ASP A 69 -9.95 -17.51 18.63
N THR A 70 -8.73 -17.20 19.02
CA THR A 70 -8.35 -15.84 19.40
C THR A 70 -8.54 -14.85 18.24
N PRO A 71 -8.95 -13.60 18.53
CA PRO A 71 -9.03 -12.55 17.54
C PRO A 71 -7.71 -12.39 16.76
N PHE A 72 -7.79 -12.06 15.48
CA PHE A 72 -6.60 -11.65 14.77
C PHE A 72 -6.41 -10.14 14.82
N SER A 73 -5.17 -9.70 14.87
CA SER A 73 -4.83 -8.29 14.94
C SER A 73 -3.97 -7.85 13.76
N ILE A 74 -4.12 -6.59 13.36
CA ILE A 74 -3.38 -5.98 12.28
C ILE A 74 -2.72 -4.70 12.78
N VAL A 75 -1.42 -4.59 12.51
CA VAL A 75 -0.64 -3.37 12.68
C VAL A 75 -0.24 -2.88 11.29
N SER A 76 -0.59 -1.66 10.95
CA SER A 76 -0.18 -1.01 9.72
C SER A 76 0.47 0.33 10.04
N GLY A 77 1.48 0.71 9.26
CA GLY A 77 2.12 2.01 9.41
C GLY A 77 2.81 2.46 8.14
N SER A 78 2.79 3.76 7.90
CA SER A 78 3.55 4.41 6.85
C SER A 78 4.22 5.67 7.37
N PHE A 79 5.41 5.91 6.89
CA PHE A 79 6.14 7.15 7.09
C PHE A 79 6.67 7.62 5.73
N GLU A 80 6.42 8.85 5.40
CA GLU A 80 6.90 9.50 4.19
C GLU A 80 7.47 10.87 4.56
N GLY A 81 8.60 11.22 3.95
CA GLY A 81 9.25 12.51 4.19
C GLY A 81 9.66 13.18 2.89
N VAL A 82 9.86 14.48 2.93
CA VAL A 82 10.45 15.25 1.84
C VAL A 82 11.62 16.04 2.36
N VAL A 83 12.80 15.73 1.81
CA VAL A 83 14.06 16.41 2.12
C VAL A 83 14.45 17.25 0.90
N PRO A 84 14.26 18.58 0.92
CA PRO A 84 14.70 19.46 -0.14
C PRO A 84 16.23 19.54 -0.11
N ILE A 85 16.86 19.21 -1.24
CA ILE A 85 18.32 19.33 -1.42
C ILE A 85 18.63 20.68 -2.11
N THR A 86 17.80 21.05 -3.08
CA THR A 86 17.82 22.36 -3.72
C THR A 86 16.40 22.88 -3.89
N GLU A 87 16.21 24.08 -4.40
CA GLU A 87 14.87 24.61 -4.70
C GLU A 87 14.08 23.77 -5.72
N ARG A 88 14.76 22.93 -6.49
CA ARG A 88 14.15 22.13 -7.57
C ARG A 88 14.34 20.62 -7.41
N PHE A 89 15.21 20.19 -6.51
CA PHE A 89 15.50 18.77 -6.32
C PHE A 89 15.25 18.36 -4.88
N SER A 90 14.48 17.28 -4.71
CA SER A 90 14.12 16.71 -3.40
C SER A 90 14.29 15.19 -3.39
N ILE A 91 14.65 14.68 -2.22
CA ILE A 91 14.68 13.24 -1.93
C ILE A 91 13.48 12.94 -1.02
N LEU A 92 12.71 11.91 -1.37
CA LEU A 92 11.51 11.51 -0.66
C LEU A 92 11.65 10.07 -0.17
N PRO A 93 12.21 9.88 1.03
CA PRO A 93 12.22 8.56 1.67
C PRO A 93 10.82 8.18 2.15
N ALA A 94 10.48 6.90 2.01
CA ALA A 94 9.25 6.33 2.54
C ALA A 94 9.47 4.91 3.08
N VAL A 95 8.72 4.57 4.12
CA VAL A 95 8.65 3.21 4.67
C VAL A 95 7.19 2.88 4.94
N HIS A 96 6.76 1.73 4.46
CA HIS A 96 5.41 1.21 4.67
C HIS A 96 5.49 -0.20 5.22
N GLY A 97 4.66 -0.52 6.20
CA GLY A 97 4.62 -1.84 6.79
C GLY A 97 3.23 -2.26 7.22
N ARG A 98 2.90 -3.53 7.05
CA ARG A 98 1.67 -4.11 7.54
C ARG A 98 1.90 -5.55 7.99
N MET A 99 1.44 -5.85 9.20
CA MET A 99 1.67 -7.13 9.86
C MET A 99 0.36 -7.64 10.43
N ILE A 100 0.07 -8.91 10.17
CA ILE A 100 -1.13 -9.59 10.61
C ILE A 100 -0.72 -10.68 11.60
N PHE A 101 -1.34 -10.67 12.78
CA PHE A 101 -1.09 -11.63 13.85
C PHE A 101 -2.36 -12.39 14.15
N GLY A 102 -2.30 -13.71 14.20
CA GLY A 102 -3.43 -14.57 14.50
C GLY A 102 -3.46 -15.83 13.63
N LYS A 103 -4.53 -16.59 13.77
CA LYS A 103 -4.84 -17.77 12.96
C LYS A 103 -6.05 -17.51 12.08
N ASN A 104 -6.25 -18.38 11.09
CA ASN A 104 -7.43 -18.35 10.20
C ASN A 104 -7.67 -16.99 9.51
N ILE A 105 -6.59 -16.29 9.12
CA ILE A 105 -6.68 -14.95 8.51
C ILE A 105 -7.51 -15.03 7.24
N PRO A 106 -8.57 -14.23 7.12
CA PRO A 106 -9.42 -14.22 5.93
C PRO A 106 -8.72 -13.61 4.72
N PHE A 107 -9.10 -14.06 3.54
CA PHE A 107 -8.54 -13.56 2.27
C PHE A 107 -8.71 -12.04 2.12
N SER A 108 -9.86 -11.49 2.55
CA SER A 108 -10.15 -10.04 2.52
C SER A 108 -9.21 -9.18 3.37
N LYS A 109 -8.45 -9.78 4.29
CA LYS A 109 -7.51 -9.06 5.18
C LYS A 109 -6.04 -9.34 4.85
N MET A 110 -5.75 -10.15 3.83
CA MET A 110 -4.38 -10.40 3.41
C MET A 110 -3.68 -9.11 2.99
N ASN A 111 -2.36 -9.09 3.14
CA ASN A 111 -1.56 -7.99 2.64
C ASN A 111 -1.58 -7.97 1.11
N ILE A 112 -1.69 -6.80 0.56
CA ILE A 112 -1.67 -6.58 -0.89
C ILE A 112 -0.59 -5.54 -1.18
N MET A 113 0.18 -5.76 -2.24
CA MET A 113 1.23 -4.85 -2.67
C MET A 113 1.02 -4.46 -4.13
N GLY A 114 1.25 -3.19 -4.46
CA GLY A 114 1.24 -2.72 -5.84
C GLY A 114 0.80 -1.26 -5.97
N GLY A 115 1.10 -0.69 -7.14
CA GLY A 115 0.83 0.72 -7.44
C GLY A 115 1.73 1.67 -6.67
N ASP A 116 1.46 2.96 -6.75
CA ASP A 116 2.29 4.02 -6.17
C ASP A 116 1.63 4.77 -5.00
N ILE A 117 0.39 4.41 -4.67
CA ILE A 117 -0.43 5.09 -3.66
C ILE A 117 -0.95 4.07 -2.67
N MET A 118 -0.78 4.38 -1.38
CA MET A 118 -1.31 3.57 -0.29
C MET A 118 -2.84 3.56 -0.31
N GLU A 119 -3.43 2.40 -0.06
CA GLU A 119 -4.89 2.19 0.07
C GLU A 119 -5.72 2.65 -1.15
N ARG A 120 -5.10 2.73 -2.33
CA ARG A 120 -5.77 3.26 -3.52
C ARG A 120 -6.93 2.38 -3.99
N TYR A 121 -6.70 1.07 -4.06
CA TYR A 121 -7.69 0.12 -4.58
C TYR A 121 -8.34 -0.68 -3.47
N MET A 122 -7.58 -0.96 -2.42
CA MET A 122 -8.02 -1.75 -1.26
C MET A 122 -7.37 -1.21 0.02
N PRO A 123 -8.08 -1.24 1.17
CA PRO A 123 -7.54 -0.79 2.45
C PRO A 123 -6.28 -1.54 2.91
N GLU A 124 -6.06 -2.72 2.37
CA GLU A 124 -4.93 -3.61 2.69
C GLU A 124 -3.70 -3.37 1.80
N GLN A 125 -3.79 -2.46 0.82
CA GLN A 125 -2.75 -2.21 -0.19
C GLN A 125 -1.63 -1.33 0.36
N LEU A 126 -0.39 -1.79 0.19
CA LEU A 126 0.82 -0.98 0.37
C LEU A 126 1.44 -0.63 -0.99
N PRO A 127 1.98 0.61 -1.13
CA PRO A 127 2.50 1.08 -2.41
C PRO A 127 3.84 0.42 -2.74
N PHE A 128 3.95 -0.01 -4.00
CA PHE A 128 5.19 -0.54 -4.56
C PHE A 128 5.27 -0.16 -6.04
N ALA A 129 6.07 0.85 -6.34
CA ALA A 129 6.27 1.32 -7.71
C ALA A 129 7.18 0.35 -8.47
N GLY A 130 6.61 -0.50 -9.28
CA GLY A 130 7.30 -1.55 -10.03
C GLY A 130 6.31 -2.56 -10.57
N THR A 131 5.13 -2.64 -9.97
CA THR A 131 4.04 -3.48 -10.46
C THR A 131 2.90 -2.61 -10.98
N THR A 132 2.30 -3.01 -12.08
CA THR A 132 1.06 -2.41 -12.60
C THR A 132 -0.17 -3.00 -11.92
N ASP A 133 -0.05 -4.22 -11.46
CA ASP A 133 -1.11 -4.98 -10.81
C ASP A 133 -0.91 -5.02 -9.29
N VAL A 134 -1.92 -5.45 -8.58
CA VAL A 134 -1.85 -5.71 -7.14
C VAL A 134 -1.59 -7.19 -6.89
N GLU A 135 -0.68 -7.48 -5.98
CA GLU A 135 -0.27 -8.84 -5.66
C GLU A 135 -0.53 -9.17 -4.19
N PRO A 136 -1.10 -10.36 -3.90
CA PRO A 136 -1.26 -10.83 -2.53
C PRO A 136 0.10 -11.18 -1.92
N MET A 137 0.30 -10.75 -0.68
CA MET A 137 1.53 -10.93 0.08
C MET A 137 1.29 -11.73 1.36
N ASP A 138 2.38 -12.20 1.98
CA ASP A 138 2.33 -12.91 3.25
C ASP A 138 1.90 -12.00 4.42
N ASN A 139 1.74 -12.58 5.60
CA ASN A 139 1.22 -11.90 6.79
C ASN A 139 2.07 -10.73 7.29
N SER A 140 3.35 -10.68 6.94
CA SER A 140 4.26 -9.57 7.27
C SER A 140 4.81 -8.99 5.97
N LEU A 141 4.54 -7.72 5.73
CA LEU A 141 5.01 -6.98 4.56
C LEU A 141 5.66 -5.68 5.03
N LEU A 142 6.88 -5.43 4.55
CA LEU A 142 7.65 -4.20 4.79
C LEU A 142 8.21 -3.69 3.47
N ILE A 143 7.99 -2.42 3.16
CA ILE A 143 8.43 -1.78 1.92
C ILE A 143 9.21 -0.52 2.27
N GLY A 144 10.45 -0.44 1.79
CA GLY A 144 11.24 0.79 1.76
C GLY A 144 11.24 1.39 0.37
N ALA A 145 11.02 2.69 0.26
CA ALA A 145 11.05 3.42 -0.98
C ALA A 145 11.92 4.67 -0.89
N MET A 146 12.59 4.99 -1.98
CA MET A 146 13.34 6.22 -2.14
C MET A 146 12.97 6.86 -3.47
N LYS A 147 12.43 8.09 -3.42
CA LYS A 147 12.08 8.86 -4.62
C LYS A 147 13.02 10.03 -4.76
N PHE A 148 13.49 10.26 -5.97
CA PHE A 148 14.34 11.38 -6.37
C PHE A 148 13.52 12.24 -7.33
N ARG A 149 13.09 13.41 -6.89
CA ARG A 149 12.21 14.29 -7.67
C ARG A 149 12.92 15.54 -8.10
N GLN A 150 12.89 15.79 -9.40
CA GLN A 150 13.35 17.01 -10.04
C GLN A 150 12.14 17.83 -10.54
N ARG A 151 12.00 19.08 -10.08
CA ARG A 151 11.03 20.03 -10.63
C ARG A 151 11.62 20.70 -11.88
N ILE A 152 10.85 20.67 -12.97
CA ILE A 152 11.20 21.24 -14.27
C ILE A 152 10.22 22.39 -14.55
N GLY A 153 10.74 23.62 -14.50
CA GLY A 153 9.86 24.80 -14.57
C GLY A 153 8.98 24.94 -13.32
N ASN A 154 7.70 25.29 -13.50
CA ASN A 154 6.79 25.59 -12.39
C ASN A 154 5.84 24.47 -12.04
N ILE A 155 5.42 23.67 -13.02
CA ILE A 155 4.34 22.68 -12.88
C ILE A 155 4.74 21.27 -13.31
N HIS A 156 5.96 21.05 -13.78
CA HIS A 156 6.42 19.75 -14.27
C HIS A 156 7.38 19.11 -13.27
N TYR A 157 7.31 17.80 -13.14
CA TYR A 157 8.12 17.00 -12.24
C TYR A 157 8.59 15.73 -12.91
N LEU A 158 9.85 15.37 -12.72
CA LEU A 158 10.38 14.07 -13.08
C LEU A 158 10.81 13.37 -11.80
N THR A 159 10.29 12.18 -11.57
CA THR A 159 10.56 11.41 -10.35
C THR A 159 11.11 10.04 -10.73
N PHE A 160 12.27 9.70 -10.19
CA PHE A 160 12.78 8.34 -10.17
C PHE A 160 12.45 7.71 -8.81
N THR A 161 11.89 6.51 -8.81
CA THR A 161 11.53 5.75 -7.60
C THR A 161 12.25 4.42 -7.60
N GLY A 162 12.90 4.08 -6.49
CA GLY A 162 13.39 2.74 -6.19
C GLY A 162 12.70 2.20 -4.95
N ASN A 163 12.25 0.95 -4.98
CA ASN A 163 11.61 0.28 -3.85
C ASN A 163 12.25 -1.06 -3.58
N TYR A 164 12.21 -1.46 -2.31
CA TYR A 164 12.57 -2.79 -1.86
C TYR A 164 11.51 -3.31 -0.90
N ALA A 165 10.95 -4.46 -1.20
CA ALA A 165 9.92 -5.09 -0.39
C ALA A 165 10.41 -6.41 0.20
N LEU A 166 10.02 -6.65 1.46
CA LEU A 166 10.24 -7.87 2.21
C LEU A 166 8.89 -8.44 2.62
N SER A 167 8.63 -9.70 2.28
CA SER A 167 7.40 -10.40 2.64
C SER A 167 7.72 -11.74 3.30
N SER A 168 6.96 -12.08 4.35
CA SER A 168 7.19 -13.30 5.12
C SER A 168 5.93 -13.73 5.88
N HIS A 169 5.76 -15.05 6.08
CA HIS A 169 4.71 -15.59 6.93
C HIS A 169 4.87 -15.20 8.40
N LYS A 170 6.11 -15.05 8.88
CA LYS A 170 6.43 -14.66 10.26
C LYS A 170 7.43 -13.53 10.26
N ILE A 171 7.16 -12.48 11.01
CA ILE A 171 8.02 -11.30 11.13
C ILE A 171 9.50 -11.65 11.45
N LYS A 172 9.74 -12.71 12.21
CA LYS A 172 11.10 -13.17 12.55
C LYS A 172 11.91 -13.62 11.34
N ASN A 173 11.25 -13.97 10.25
CA ASN A 173 11.86 -14.48 9.02
C ASN A 173 11.87 -13.44 7.89
N ILE A 174 11.45 -12.22 8.14
CA ILE A 174 11.20 -11.21 7.10
C ILE A 174 12.44 -10.92 6.22
N LEU A 175 13.64 -11.06 6.76
CA LEU A 175 14.89 -10.88 6.02
C LEU A 175 15.33 -12.12 5.23
N LYS A 176 14.65 -13.27 5.37
CA LYS A 176 15.10 -14.56 4.83
C LYS A 176 14.18 -15.15 3.78
N GLU A 177 12.94 -14.72 3.72
CA GLU A 177 11.95 -15.31 2.83
C GLU A 177 11.90 -14.58 1.48
N LYS A 178 10.84 -13.84 1.21
CA LYS A 178 10.67 -13.18 -0.10
C LYS A 178 11.20 -11.77 -0.08
N ASN A 179 11.98 -11.41 -1.08
CA ASN A 179 12.36 -10.03 -1.33
C ASN A 179 12.08 -9.66 -2.79
N MET A 180 11.69 -8.41 -3.00
CA MET A 180 11.38 -7.88 -4.32
C MET A 180 11.99 -6.49 -4.46
N PHE A 181 12.48 -6.20 -5.65
CA PHE A 181 12.98 -4.89 -6.05
C PHE A 181 12.12 -4.36 -7.19
N GLY A 182 11.76 -3.10 -7.10
CA GLY A 182 11.05 -2.39 -8.16
C GLY A 182 11.60 -1.00 -8.38
N CYS A 183 11.47 -0.50 -9.59
CA CYS A 183 11.79 0.88 -9.91
C CYS A 183 10.78 1.47 -10.87
N ALA A 184 10.68 2.81 -10.87
CA ALA A 184 9.81 3.53 -11.76
C ALA A 184 10.38 4.90 -12.12
N ILE A 185 10.01 5.38 -13.31
CA ILE A 185 10.22 6.76 -13.73
C ILE A 185 8.84 7.35 -13.99
N THR A 186 8.53 8.43 -13.29
CA THR A 186 7.26 9.13 -13.39
C THR A 186 7.48 10.55 -13.87
N TYR A 187 6.81 10.91 -14.96
CA TYR A 187 6.62 12.31 -15.35
C TYR A 187 5.30 12.79 -14.74
N GLY A 188 5.35 13.88 -14.00
CA GLY A 188 4.22 14.50 -13.34
C GLY A 188 4.00 15.95 -13.80
N MET A 189 2.75 16.37 -13.85
CA MET A 189 2.36 17.75 -14.12
C MET A 189 1.27 18.18 -13.13
N ASP A 190 1.51 19.31 -12.46
CA ASP A 190 0.52 19.95 -11.58
C ASP A 190 -0.39 20.83 -12.45
N SER A 191 -1.53 20.29 -12.87
CA SER A 191 -2.47 20.97 -13.75
C SER A 191 -3.64 21.55 -12.99
N MET A 192 -4.38 22.49 -13.60
CA MET A 192 -5.62 23.04 -13.03
C MET A 192 -6.74 22.01 -12.85
N PHE A 193 -6.63 20.86 -13.50
CA PHE A 193 -7.58 19.73 -13.37
C PHE A 193 -7.10 18.66 -12.38
N GLY A 194 -6.02 18.94 -11.63
CA GLY A 194 -5.34 18.03 -10.73
C GLY A 194 -4.04 17.47 -11.32
N PRO A 195 -3.35 16.61 -10.56
CA PRO A 195 -2.09 16.00 -10.98
C PRO A 195 -2.31 15.06 -12.18
N LEU A 196 -1.43 15.17 -13.16
CA LEU A 196 -1.32 14.25 -14.29
C LEU A 196 0.01 13.54 -14.16
N GLU A 197 0.00 12.21 -14.16
CA GLU A 197 1.23 11.42 -14.01
C GLU A 197 1.28 10.31 -15.05
N ALA A 198 2.42 10.15 -15.71
CA ALA A 198 2.72 9.04 -16.61
C ALA A 198 3.92 8.29 -16.05
N THR A 199 3.78 6.99 -15.82
CA THR A 199 4.78 6.16 -15.14
C THR A 199 5.16 4.96 -15.99
N LEU A 200 6.47 4.76 -16.15
CA LEU A 200 7.09 3.52 -16.60
C LEU A 200 7.67 2.82 -15.39
N ASN A 201 7.40 1.54 -15.22
CA ASN A 201 7.87 0.77 -14.08
C ASN A 201 8.46 -0.59 -14.49
N TYR A 202 9.27 -1.14 -13.59
CA TYR A 202 9.87 -2.45 -13.70
C TYR A 202 10.01 -3.10 -12.32
N THR A 203 9.82 -4.41 -12.25
CA THR A 203 10.08 -5.23 -11.06
C THR A 203 10.79 -6.53 -11.44
N ASN A 204 11.67 -7.01 -10.56
CA ASN A 204 12.32 -8.31 -10.71
C ASN A 204 11.37 -9.50 -10.51
N HIS A 205 10.12 -9.27 -10.15
CA HIS A 205 9.13 -10.32 -9.93
C HIS A 205 8.40 -10.72 -11.22
N SER A 206 8.01 -9.76 -12.03
CA SER A 206 7.26 -10.00 -13.27
C SER A 206 8.10 -9.99 -14.54
N ASP A 207 9.35 -9.53 -14.47
CA ASP A 207 10.28 -9.31 -15.60
C ASP A 207 9.69 -8.48 -16.77
N ASN A 208 8.60 -7.77 -16.50
CA ASN A 208 7.91 -6.95 -17.49
C ASN A 208 8.03 -5.47 -17.16
N VAL A 209 8.09 -4.66 -18.21
CA VAL A 209 7.97 -3.20 -18.10
C VAL A 209 6.49 -2.84 -18.17
N GLY A 210 6.01 -2.17 -17.12
CA GLY A 210 4.65 -1.66 -17.06
C GLY A 210 4.59 -0.19 -17.44
N PHE A 211 3.43 0.25 -17.93
CA PHE A 211 3.12 1.65 -18.17
C PHE A 211 1.70 1.95 -17.72
N TYR A 212 1.53 3.07 -17.01
CA TYR A 212 0.21 3.56 -16.65
C TYR A 212 0.16 5.09 -16.59
N ILE A 213 -1.05 5.62 -16.69
CA ILE A 213 -1.33 7.06 -16.58
C ILE A 213 -2.34 7.28 -15.46
N ASN A 214 -2.03 8.20 -14.57
CA ASN A 214 -2.92 8.69 -13.53
C ASN A 214 -3.42 10.09 -13.90
N LEU A 215 -4.73 10.29 -13.84
CA LEU A 215 -5.37 11.57 -14.13
C LEU A 215 -6.24 11.98 -12.95
N GLY A 216 -6.08 13.21 -12.47
CA GLY A 216 -6.96 13.81 -11.49
C GLY A 216 -6.53 13.65 -10.02
N TYR A 217 -7.40 14.12 -9.14
CA TYR A 217 -7.17 14.14 -7.70
C TYR A 217 -7.17 12.73 -7.10
N LYS A 218 -6.31 12.53 -6.13
CA LYS A 218 -6.26 11.33 -5.29
C LYS A 218 -7.21 11.57 -4.12
N PHE A 219 -8.36 10.89 -4.12
CA PHE A 219 -9.36 10.96 -3.04
C PHE A 219 -9.15 9.83 -2.06
#